data_11fb43919b4f729d619bb6689c8df163
#
_entry.id   11fb43919b4f729d619bb6689c8df163
#
_cell.length_a   1.000
_cell.length_b   1.000
_cell.length_c   1.000
_cell.angle_alpha   90.00
_cell.angle_beta   90.00
_cell.angle_gamma   90.00
#
_symmetry.space_group_name_H-M   'P 1'
#
loop_
_entity.id
_entity.type
_entity.pdbx_description
1 polymer ?
#
loop_
_entity_poly.entity_id
_entity_poly.type
_entity_poly.pdbx_seq_one_letter_code
_entity_poly.pdbx_strand_id
1 'polypeptide(L)'
;MDVGRLARKRATLDGWRNTDIFGKLLRVTTLSSKLTKVGNFRATICTVEKEDYLLGRINGIEEPVVARANEARKAMMAVAVEMIRGLHWADFETLTDLIFARSGWQQSTRVGENVTDTDLVMEQPTTGEIAFVQVKSKARQATLDDYLGRFHRSGYDRFFFVCHSAHGKLTLPDEPRLHLFEGERLADAAVKNGLYDWLIERSG
;
A
#
# COMPACT_ATOMS: atom_id res chain seq x y z
N MET A 1 -26.53 -7.32 26.97
CA MET A 1 -26.85 -6.88 25.55
C MET A 1 -27.35 -8.11 24.81
N ASP A 2 -28.51 -7.99 24.19
CA ASP A 2 -29.19 -9.14 23.57
C ASP A 2 -28.52 -9.51 22.23
N VAL A 3 -27.66 -10.52 22.29
CA VAL A 3 -26.94 -11.07 21.11
C VAL A 3 -27.93 -11.60 20.05
N GLY A 4 -29.11 -12.03 20.47
CA GLY A 4 -30.21 -12.49 19.61
C GLY A 4 -30.78 -11.36 18.70
N ARG A 5 -30.68 -10.10 19.13
CA ARG A 5 -31.17 -8.95 18.38
C ARG A 5 -30.21 -8.56 17.25
N LEU A 6 -28.91 -8.80 17.43
CA LEU A 6 -27.87 -8.62 16.37
C LEU A 6 -28.00 -9.68 15.26
N ALA A 7 -28.29 -10.93 15.63
CA ALA A 7 -28.48 -12.01 14.67
C ALA A 7 -29.73 -11.81 13.79
N ARG A 8 -30.84 -11.28 14.36
CA ARG A 8 -32.05 -10.98 13.57
C ARG A 8 -31.89 -9.83 12.58
N LYS A 9 -31.10 -8.81 12.89
CA LYS A 9 -30.79 -7.73 11.92
C LYS A 9 -29.97 -8.22 10.73
N ARG A 10 -29.28 -9.34 10.86
CA ARG A 10 -28.50 -9.94 9.76
C ARG A 10 -29.36 -10.53 8.64
N ALA A 11 -30.54 -11.07 8.97
CA ALA A 11 -31.38 -11.79 8.01
C ALA A 11 -32.12 -10.88 7.01
N THR A 12 -32.13 -9.57 7.26
CA THR A 12 -32.90 -8.61 6.45
C THR A 12 -32.06 -7.71 5.55
N LEU A 13 -30.71 -7.86 5.56
CA LEU A 13 -29.83 -7.08 4.70
C LEU A 13 -29.40 -7.93 3.51
N ASP A 14 -29.85 -7.57 2.32
CA ASP A 14 -29.39 -8.12 1.05
C ASP A 14 -27.85 -8.16 1.02
N GLY A 15 -27.31 -9.39 1.00
CA GLY A 15 -25.89 -9.66 0.84
C GLY A 15 -25.02 -9.31 2.04
N TRP A 16 -25.25 -9.96 3.19
CA TRP A 16 -24.29 -10.08 4.32
C TRP A 16 -23.37 -8.85 4.54
N ARG A 17 -23.96 -7.73 4.93
CA ARG A 17 -23.20 -6.53 5.27
C ARG A 17 -23.18 -6.37 6.77
N ASN A 18 -22.00 -6.58 7.39
CA ASN A 18 -21.78 -6.16 8.77
C ASN A 18 -21.32 -4.72 8.80
N THR A 19 -21.81 -3.97 9.77
CA THR A 19 -21.25 -2.67 10.11
C THR A 19 -20.20 -2.86 11.20
N ASP A 20 -19.10 -2.12 11.12
CA ASP A 20 -18.17 -1.95 12.23
C ASP A 20 -18.81 -1.11 13.35
N ILE A 21 -18.06 -0.88 14.42
CA ILE A 21 -18.53 -0.08 15.58
C ILE A 21 -18.89 1.37 15.20
N PHE A 22 -18.49 1.85 14.01
CA PHE A 22 -18.79 3.18 13.47
C PHE A 22 -19.92 3.16 12.44
N GLY A 23 -20.60 2.04 12.26
CA GLY A 23 -21.69 1.89 11.31
C GLY A 23 -21.27 1.67 9.85
N LYS A 24 -19.97 1.50 9.55
CA LYS A 24 -19.48 1.18 8.21
C LYS A 24 -19.80 -0.26 7.83
N LEU A 25 -20.25 -0.45 6.59
CA LEU A 25 -20.54 -1.77 6.05
C LEU A 25 -19.23 -2.53 5.74
N LEU A 26 -19.05 -3.71 6.36
CA LEU A 26 -17.92 -4.59 6.09
C LEU A 26 -18.33 -5.66 5.07
N ARG A 27 -17.45 -5.94 4.10
CA ARG A 27 -17.63 -7.08 3.20
C ARG A 27 -17.36 -8.38 3.96
N VAL A 28 -18.13 -9.43 3.68
CA VAL A 28 -17.93 -10.77 4.27
C VAL A 28 -16.50 -11.29 4.03
N THR A 29 -15.91 -10.97 2.89
CA THR A 29 -14.52 -11.33 2.54
C THR A 29 -13.46 -10.70 3.45
N THR A 30 -13.81 -9.67 4.24
CA THR A 30 -12.90 -9.03 5.21
C THR A 30 -13.04 -9.61 6.62
N LEU A 31 -13.96 -10.54 6.84
CA LEU A 31 -14.13 -11.18 8.13
C LEU A 31 -13.04 -12.22 8.38
N SER A 32 -12.57 -12.30 9.62
CA SER A 32 -11.61 -13.33 10.00
C SER A 32 -12.22 -14.73 9.88
N SER A 33 -11.38 -15.75 9.62
CA SER A 33 -11.80 -17.16 9.55
C SER A 33 -12.52 -17.63 10.83
N LYS A 34 -12.12 -17.11 12.00
CA LYS A 34 -12.80 -17.40 13.28
C LYS A 34 -14.22 -16.84 13.28
N LEU A 35 -14.42 -15.62 12.80
CA LEU A 35 -15.74 -14.98 12.75
C LEU A 35 -16.65 -15.65 11.72
N THR A 36 -16.10 -16.06 10.59
CA THR A 36 -16.84 -16.83 9.57
C THR A 36 -17.34 -18.16 10.14
N LYS A 37 -16.51 -18.87 10.94
CA LYS A 37 -16.93 -20.12 11.60
C LYS A 37 -18.04 -19.88 12.61
N VAL A 38 -17.98 -18.80 13.41
CA VAL A 38 -19.04 -18.44 14.36
C VAL A 38 -20.37 -18.12 13.66
N GLY A 39 -20.34 -17.59 12.43
CA GLY A 39 -21.55 -17.25 11.65
C GLY A 39 -22.23 -18.45 10.96
N ASN A 40 -21.64 -19.63 10.99
CA ASN A 40 -22.08 -20.79 10.21
C ASN A 40 -23.06 -21.72 10.96
N PHE A 41 -24.01 -21.14 11.69
CA PHE A 41 -25.03 -21.89 12.45
C PHE A 41 -26.22 -22.27 11.55
N ARG A 42 -26.68 -23.55 11.68
CA ARG A 42 -27.85 -24.08 10.99
C ARG A 42 -29.07 -24.22 11.90
N ALA A 43 -28.89 -24.02 13.20
CA ALA A 43 -29.99 -24.17 14.20
C ALA A 43 -30.60 -22.79 14.51
N THR A 44 -31.91 -22.79 14.82
CA THR A 44 -32.68 -21.59 15.17
C THR A 44 -32.26 -21.03 16.53
N ILE A 45 -31.86 -21.91 17.45
CA ILE A 45 -31.33 -21.59 18.78
C ILE A 45 -30.11 -22.50 19.00
N CYS A 46 -28.97 -21.92 19.32
CA CYS A 46 -27.75 -22.67 19.61
C CYS A 46 -26.83 -21.86 20.53
N THR A 47 -25.99 -22.58 21.25
CA THR A 47 -24.90 -21.98 22.02
C THR A 47 -23.84 -21.44 21.04
N VAL A 48 -23.33 -20.24 21.28
CA VAL A 48 -22.26 -19.67 20.47
C VAL A 48 -20.93 -20.23 20.94
N GLU A 49 -20.34 -21.10 20.13
CA GLU A 49 -18.94 -21.48 20.36
C GLU A 49 -18.04 -20.25 20.26
N LYS A 50 -17.06 -20.12 21.17
CA LYS A 50 -16.11 -18.99 21.22
C LYS A 50 -16.78 -17.64 21.52
N GLU A 51 -17.69 -17.64 22.49
CA GLU A 51 -18.38 -16.43 22.95
C GLU A 51 -17.42 -15.32 23.33
N ASP A 52 -16.35 -15.60 24.09
CA ASP A 52 -15.32 -14.63 24.47
C ASP A 52 -14.66 -13.95 23.26
N TYR A 53 -14.38 -14.73 22.23
CA TYR A 53 -13.84 -14.17 20.98
C TYR A 53 -14.84 -13.22 20.29
N LEU A 54 -16.11 -13.63 20.23
CA LEU A 54 -17.15 -12.81 19.61
C LEU A 54 -17.37 -11.52 20.41
N LEU A 55 -17.44 -11.61 21.74
CA LEU A 55 -17.56 -10.45 22.62
C LEU A 55 -16.34 -9.54 22.52
N GLY A 56 -15.14 -10.10 22.46
CA GLY A 56 -13.91 -9.34 22.21
C GLY A 56 -14.00 -8.55 20.91
N ARG A 57 -14.42 -9.18 19.82
CA ARG A 57 -14.57 -8.51 18.51
C ARG A 57 -15.66 -7.42 18.51
N ILE A 58 -16.78 -7.64 19.21
CA ILE A 58 -17.84 -6.63 19.37
C ILE A 58 -17.32 -5.41 20.16
N ASN A 59 -16.47 -5.65 21.15
CA ASN A 59 -15.88 -4.62 22.00
C ASN A 59 -14.61 -3.99 21.40
N GLY A 60 -14.24 -4.35 20.15
CA GLY A 60 -13.05 -3.81 19.49
C GLY A 60 -11.72 -4.35 20.02
N ILE A 61 -11.75 -5.44 20.79
CA ILE A 61 -10.53 -6.08 21.31
C ILE A 61 -9.87 -6.87 20.19
N GLU A 62 -8.63 -6.56 19.90
CA GLU A 62 -7.82 -7.28 18.92
C GLU A 62 -7.20 -8.53 19.54
N GLU A 63 -7.11 -9.61 18.76
CA GLU A 63 -6.42 -10.84 19.19
C GLU A 63 -4.93 -10.53 19.49
N PRO A 64 -4.37 -11.01 20.61
CA PRO A 64 -3.00 -10.67 21.02
C PRO A 64 -1.94 -11.01 19.97
N VAL A 65 -2.13 -12.10 19.21
CA VAL A 65 -1.21 -12.47 18.12
C VAL A 65 -1.29 -11.47 16.96
N VAL A 66 -2.49 -10.95 16.66
CA VAL A 66 -2.69 -9.96 15.59
C VAL A 66 -2.12 -8.63 16.00
N ALA A 67 -2.34 -8.20 17.25
CA ALA A 67 -1.74 -6.98 17.79
C ALA A 67 -0.20 -7.02 17.68
N ARG A 68 0.43 -8.12 18.13
CA ARG A 68 1.88 -8.30 18.01
C ARG A 68 2.37 -8.31 16.56
N ALA A 69 1.61 -8.92 15.64
CA ALA A 69 1.96 -8.92 14.22
C ALA A 69 1.90 -7.51 13.62
N ASN A 70 0.89 -6.71 14.00
CA ASN A 70 0.77 -5.31 13.57
C ASN A 70 1.90 -4.44 14.12
N GLU A 71 2.29 -4.63 15.38
CA GLU A 71 3.43 -3.95 16.00
C GLU A 71 4.75 -4.31 15.30
N ALA A 72 5.00 -5.61 15.08
CA ALA A 72 6.19 -6.08 14.37
C ALA A 72 6.26 -5.52 12.93
N ARG A 73 5.13 -5.51 12.22
CA ARG A 73 5.04 -4.90 10.89
C ARG A 73 5.35 -3.41 10.94
N LYS A 74 4.80 -2.69 11.90
CA LYS A 74 5.06 -1.25 12.05
C LYS A 74 6.54 -0.97 12.32
N ALA A 75 7.17 -1.76 13.18
CA ALA A 75 8.60 -1.66 13.47
C ALA A 75 9.44 -1.96 12.23
N MET A 76 9.13 -3.02 11.49
CA MET A 76 9.78 -3.39 10.24
C MET A 76 9.68 -2.26 9.19
N MET A 77 8.50 -1.64 9.06
CA MET A 77 8.28 -0.54 8.12
C MET A 77 9.11 0.70 8.49
N ALA A 78 9.21 1.04 9.77
CA ALA A 78 10.03 2.16 10.24
C ALA A 78 11.51 1.93 9.91
N VAL A 79 12.02 0.72 10.17
CA VAL A 79 13.41 0.34 9.83
C VAL A 79 13.62 0.36 8.31
N ALA A 80 12.67 -0.12 7.51
CA ALA A 80 12.77 -0.06 6.05
C ALA A 80 12.90 1.39 5.54
N VAL A 81 12.13 2.33 6.10
CA VAL A 81 12.26 3.77 5.76
C VAL A 81 13.66 4.28 6.11
N GLU A 82 14.20 3.89 7.25
CA GLU A 82 15.54 4.31 7.69
C GLU A 82 16.62 3.74 6.77
N MET A 83 16.59 2.44 6.46
CA MET A 83 17.50 1.80 5.51
C MET A 83 17.48 2.49 4.14
N ILE A 84 16.28 2.76 3.59
CA ILE A 84 16.14 3.42 2.27
C ILE A 84 16.76 4.83 2.31
N ARG A 85 16.61 5.56 3.39
CA ARG A 85 17.23 6.90 3.54
C ARG A 85 18.76 6.85 3.60
N GLY A 86 19.33 5.75 4.06
CA GLY A 86 20.76 5.51 4.14
C GLY A 86 21.40 5.04 2.83
N LEU A 87 20.60 4.64 1.82
CA LEU A 87 21.12 4.12 0.56
C LEU A 87 21.97 5.16 -0.18
N HIS A 88 23.04 4.69 -0.80
CA HIS A 88 23.75 5.45 -1.82
C HIS A 88 22.83 5.70 -3.03
N TRP A 89 23.01 6.80 -3.73
CA TRP A 89 22.12 7.19 -4.84
C TRP A 89 21.96 6.07 -5.90
N ALA A 90 23.04 5.37 -6.27
CA ALA A 90 23.00 4.29 -7.25
C ALA A 90 22.19 3.06 -6.76
N ASP A 91 22.29 2.72 -5.46
CA ASP A 91 21.48 1.67 -4.86
C ASP A 91 20.01 2.08 -4.75
N PHE A 92 19.75 3.38 -4.56
CA PHE A 92 18.39 3.90 -4.54
C PHE A 92 17.72 3.85 -5.93
N GLU A 93 18.45 4.16 -6.99
CA GLU A 93 17.98 3.97 -8.37
C GLU A 93 17.72 2.48 -8.64
N THR A 94 18.65 1.58 -8.24
CA THR A 94 18.49 0.13 -8.36
C THR A 94 17.25 -0.36 -7.59
N LEU A 95 17.04 0.08 -6.35
CA LEU A 95 15.84 -0.24 -5.58
C LEU A 95 14.57 0.14 -6.32
N THR A 96 14.56 1.36 -6.89
CA THR A 96 13.41 1.85 -7.64
C THR A 96 13.13 1.00 -8.86
N ASP A 97 14.17 0.69 -9.65
CA ASP A 97 14.05 -0.19 -10.81
C ASP A 97 13.50 -1.57 -10.42
N LEU A 98 14.02 -2.18 -9.36
CA LEU A 98 13.55 -3.47 -8.83
C LEU A 98 12.08 -3.41 -8.37
N ILE A 99 11.64 -2.33 -7.73
CA ILE A 99 10.23 -2.15 -7.34
C ILE A 99 9.34 -2.15 -8.59
N PHE A 100 9.69 -1.38 -9.60
CA PHE A 100 8.92 -1.29 -10.84
C PHE A 100 8.92 -2.61 -11.61
N ALA A 101 10.08 -3.24 -11.78
CA ALA A 101 10.21 -4.52 -12.48
C ALA A 101 9.35 -5.60 -11.83
N ARG A 102 9.41 -5.73 -10.48
CA ARG A 102 8.59 -6.70 -9.74
C ARG A 102 7.11 -6.34 -9.68
N SER A 103 6.76 -5.09 -9.94
CA SER A 103 5.37 -4.62 -10.10
C SER A 103 4.83 -4.78 -11.52
N GLY A 104 5.60 -5.44 -12.42
CA GLY A 104 5.19 -5.73 -13.79
C GLY A 104 5.50 -4.63 -14.80
N TRP A 105 6.27 -3.62 -14.43
CA TRP A 105 6.78 -2.62 -15.36
C TRP A 105 8.12 -3.07 -15.95
N GLN A 106 8.36 -2.73 -17.18
CA GLN A 106 9.62 -3.00 -17.88
C GLN A 106 10.25 -1.70 -18.33
N GLN A 107 11.57 -1.64 -18.28
CA GLN A 107 12.28 -0.48 -18.81
C GLN A 107 12.04 -0.37 -20.32
N SER A 108 11.49 0.76 -20.74
CA SER A 108 11.20 0.98 -22.15
C SER A 108 12.47 1.36 -22.91
N THR A 109 12.76 0.63 -23.98
CA THR A 109 13.81 0.96 -24.94
C THR A 109 13.34 1.91 -26.02
N ARG A 110 12.08 2.34 -25.99
CA ARG A 110 11.55 3.35 -26.92
C ARG A 110 12.14 4.70 -26.58
N VAL A 111 13.37 4.91 -27.02
CA VAL A 111 14.03 6.21 -27.04
C VAL A 111 13.40 7.03 -28.17
N GLY A 112 12.29 7.66 -27.86
CA GLY A 112 11.68 8.67 -28.72
C GLY A 112 11.84 10.02 -28.07
N GLU A 113 12.68 10.84 -28.68
CA GLU A 113 12.81 12.28 -28.50
C GLU A 113 13.27 12.82 -27.13
N ASN A 114 14.57 13.13 -27.04
CA ASN A 114 15.17 14.19 -26.23
C ASN A 114 14.66 14.39 -24.79
N VAL A 115 14.59 13.34 -24.00
CA VAL A 115 14.46 13.52 -22.55
C VAL A 115 15.81 13.25 -21.90
N THR A 116 16.73 14.19 -22.08
CA THR A 116 18.09 14.18 -21.52
C THR A 116 18.12 14.20 -19.99
N ASP A 117 16.96 14.13 -19.30
CA ASP A 117 16.84 14.38 -17.87
C ASP A 117 15.73 13.54 -17.19
N THR A 118 15.37 12.40 -17.81
CA THR A 118 14.43 11.41 -17.24
C THR A 118 15.24 10.25 -16.72
N ASP A 119 15.09 9.91 -15.43
CA ASP A 119 15.87 8.80 -14.87
C ASP A 119 15.41 7.45 -15.43
N LEU A 120 14.09 7.20 -15.55
CA LEU A 120 13.55 5.95 -16.07
C LEU A 120 12.26 6.17 -16.88
N VAL A 121 12.16 5.52 -18.03
CA VAL A 121 10.90 5.35 -18.78
C VAL A 121 10.50 3.90 -18.67
N MET A 122 9.30 3.65 -18.15
CA MET A 122 8.78 2.31 -17.90
C MET A 122 7.54 2.06 -18.76
N GLU A 123 7.41 0.84 -19.26
CA GLU A 123 6.23 0.37 -20.01
C GLU A 123 5.54 -0.74 -19.23
N GLN A 124 4.22 -0.68 -19.13
CA GLN A 124 3.40 -1.77 -18.63
C GLN A 124 2.97 -2.66 -19.81
N PRO A 125 3.56 -3.87 -19.98
CA PRO A 125 3.36 -4.67 -21.20
C PRO A 125 1.92 -5.13 -21.44
N THR A 126 1.13 -5.24 -20.35
CA THR A 126 -0.25 -5.73 -20.45
C THR A 126 -1.25 -4.65 -20.90
N THR A 127 -0.97 -3.38 -20.59
CA THR A 127 -1.85 -2.26 -20.92
C THR A 127 -1.27 -1.35 -21.99
N GLY A 128 0.05 -1.43 -22.24
CA GLY A 128 0.78 -0.51 -23.10
C GLY A 128 0.98 0.88 -22.51
N GLU A 129 0.62 1.08 -21.24
CA GLU A 129 0.84 2.35 -20.55
C GLU A 129 2.34 2.65 -20.40
N ILE A 130 2.72 3.89 -20.65
CA ILE A 130 4.09 4.37 -20.50
C ILE A 130 4.17 5.33 -19.31
N ALA A 131 5.11 5.07 -18.41
CA ALA A 131 5.33 5.87 -17.23
C ALA A 131 6.64 6.65 -17.30
N PHE A 132 6.57 7.91 -16.90
CA PHE A 132 7.71 8.75 -16.60
C PHE A 132 8.04 8.61 -15.11
N VAL A 133 9.18 8.04 -14.79
CA VAL A 133 9.64 7.82 -13.41
C VAL A 133 10.84 8.72 -13.13
N GLN A 134 10.72 9.59 -12.15
CA GLN A 134 11.80 10.46 -11.70
C GLN A 134 12.26 10.03 -10.31
N VAL A 135 13.55 9.77 -10.17
CA VAL A 135 14.19 9.35 -8.92
C VAL A 135 15.06 10.46 -8.38
N LYS A 136 14.88 10.84 -7.13
CA LYS A 136 15.71 11.84 -6.45
C LYS A 136 16.00 11.42 -5.01
N SER A 137 17.26 11.36 -4.65
CA SER A 137 17.64 11.12 -3.24
C SER A 137 17.10 12.22 -2.32
N LYS A 138 17.14 13.47 -2.80
CA LYS A 138 16.63 14.65 -2.08
C LYS A 138 15.87 15.54 -3.05
N ALA A 139 14.71 16.04 -2.61
CA ALA A 139 13.91 16.95 -3.41
C ALA A 139 13.17 17.97 -2.55
N ARG A 140 12.86 19.11 -3.17
CA ARG A 140 11.92 20.14 -2.66
C ARG A 140 10.70 20.19 -3.55
N GLN A 141 9.63 20.84 -3.09
CA GLN A 141 8.42 21.01 -3.89
C GLN A 141 8.71 21.59 -5.28
N ALA A 142 9.55 22.62 -5.37
CA ALA A 142 9.91 23.23 -6.66
C ALA A 142 10.54 22.23 -7.65
N THR A 143 11.31 21.24 -7.16
CA THR A 143 11.87 20.17 -8.00
C THR A 143 10.75 19.28 -8.53
N LEU A 144 9.82 18.88 -7.66
CA LEU A 144 8.65 18.08 -8.05
C LEU A 144 7.80 18.81 -9.09
N ASP A 145 7.54 20.12 -8.88
CA ASP A 145 6.72 20.95 -9.77
C ASP A 145 7.35 21.08 -11.17
N ASP A 146 8.69 21.20 -11.26
CA ASP A 146 9.39 21.25 -12.53
C ASP A 146 9.19 19.94 -13.33
N TYR A 147 9.41 18.77 -12.68
CA TYR A 147 9.20 17.47 -13.34
C TYR A 147 7.72 17.20 -13.65
N LEU A 148 6.82 17.64 -12.82
CA LEU A 148 5.37 17.60 -13.11
C LEU A 148 5.03 18.43 -14.35
N GLY A 149 5.61 19.62 -14.47
CA GLY A 149 5.47 20.44 -15.66
C GLY A 149 6.03 19.79 -16.93
N ARG A 150 7.12 19.03 -16.82
CA ARG A 150 7.67 18.24 -17.95
C ARG A 150 6.73 17.09 -18.31
N PHE A 151 6.21 16.37 -17.32
CA PHE A 151 5.23 15.30 -17.53
C PHE A 151 3.99 15.81 -18.28
N HIS A 152 3.43 16.96 -17.90
CA HIS A 152 2.25 17.52 -18.58
C HIS A 152 2.51 17.93 -20.05
N ARG A 153 3.77 18.19 -20.43
CA ARG A 153 4.18 18.46 -21.82
C ARG A 153 4.59 17.19 -22.56
N SER A 154 4.70 16.06 -21.88
CA SER A 154 5.05 14.78 -22.48
C SER A 154 3.79 14.00 -22.89
N GLY A 155 3.97 12.96 -23.67
CA GLY A 155 2.91 12.03 -24.04
C GLY A 155 2.80 10.83 -23.11
N TYR A 156 3.36 10.87 -21.90
CA TYR A 156 3.35 9.74 -20.97
C TYR A 156 1.99 9.62 -20.24
N ASP A 157 1.61 8.38 -19.95
CA ASP A 157 0.32 8.07 -19.33
C ASP A 157 0.36 8.25 -17.80
N ARG A 158 1.52 7.99 -17.16
CA ARG A 158 1.70 8.05 -15.72
C ARG A 158 2.97 8.77 -15.32
N PHE A 159 2.92 9.42 -14.19
CA PHE A 159 4.06 10.06 -13.55
C PHE A 159 4.30 9.47 -12.16
N PHE A 160 5.52 9.04 -11.93
CA PHE A 160 5.99 8.61 -10.62
C PHE A 160 7.16 9.48 -10.18
N PHE A 161 7.01 10.13 -9.04
CA PHE A 161 8.10 10.82 -8.39
C PHE A 161 8.53 10.04 -7.16
N VAL A 162 9.79 9.58 -7.14
CA VAL A 162 10.35 8.73 -6.10
C VAL A 162 11.43 9.50 -5.36
N CYS A 163 11.24 9.70 -4.05
CA CYS A 163 12.19 10.46 -3.23
C CYS A 163 12.28 9.86 -1.83
N HIS A 164 13.49 9.59 -1.31
CA HIS A 164 13.64 9.06 0.04
C HIS A 164 13.84 10.14 1.12
N SER A 165 14.37 11.32 0.77
CA SER A 165 14.67 12.40 1.73
C SER A 165 14.16 13.74 1.23
N ALA A 166 12.85 13.94 1.34
CA ALA A 166 12.24 15.20 0.98
C ALA A 166 12.62 16.33 1.94
N HIS A 167 12.89 17.53 1.40
CA HIS A 167 13.05 18.75 2.16
C HIS A 167 11.70 19.46 2.30
N GLY A 168 10.99 19.18 3.39
CA GLY A 168 9.61 19.61 3.61
C GLY A 168 8.60 18.61 3.05
N LYS A 169 7.33 18.97 3.10
CA LYS A 169 6.24 18.12 2.60
C LYS A 169 6.16 18.28 1.07
N LEU A 170 6.20 17.17 0.36
CA LEU A 170 5.89 17.12 -1.07
C LEU A 170 4.41 16.86 -1.27
N THR A 171 3.81 17.52 -2.26
CA THR A 171 2.39 17.37 -2.60
C THR A 171 2.22 17.32 -4.11
N LEU A 172 1.38 16.40 -4.58
CA LEU A 172 0.90 16.33 -5.95
C LEU A 172 -0.57 16.72 -6.00
N PRO A 173 -1.06 17.23 -7.14
CA PRO A 173 -2.49 17.33 -7.40
C PRO A 173 -3.19 15.98 -7.24
N ASP A 174 -4.47 16.01 -6.88
CA ASP A 174 -5.29 14.79 -6.80
C ASP A 174 -5.71 14.34 -8.22
N GLU A 175 -4.78 13.71 -8.90
CA GLU A 175 -4.93 13.19 -10.25
C GLU A 175 -4.50 11.71 -10.29
N PRO A 176 -5.33 10.79 -10.83
CA PRO A 176 -5.04 9.35 -10.84
C PRO A 176 -3.74 8.93 -11.54
N ARG A 177 -3.21 9.79 -12.43
CA ARG A 177 -1.97 9.53 -13.15
C ARG A 177 -0.71 9.89 -12.38
N LEU A 178 -0.83 10.63 -11.26
CA LEU A 178 0.30 11.17 -10.51
C LEU A 178 0.55 10.36 -9.24
N HIS A 179 1.76 9.93 -9.05
CA HIS A 179 2.14 9.09 -7.92
C HIS A 179 3.40 9.62 -7.25
N LEU A 180 3.30 9.90 -5.94
CA LEU A 180 4.45 10.23 -5.10
C LEU A 180 4.81 9.02 -4.23
N PHE A 181 6.05 8.55 -4.37
CA PHE A 181 6.63 7.49 -3.57
C PHE A 181 7.68 8.09 -2.64
N GLU A 182 7.30 8.31 -1.38
CA GLU A 182 8.19 8.78 -0.32
C GLU A 182 7.88 8.08 1.01
N GLY A 183 8.82 8.11 1.95
CA GLY A 183 8.64 7.62 3.30
C GLY A 183 8.05 6.21 3.38
N GLU A 184 6.96 6.06 4.14
CA GLU A 184 6.29 4.77 4.35
C GLU A 184 5.71 4.17 3.07
N ARG A 185 5.24 4.98 2.13
CA ARG A 185 4.71 4.47 0.86
C ARG A 185 5.79 3.79 0.01
N LEU A 186 6.99 4.37 -0.01
CA LEU A 186 8.13 3.78 -0.71
C LEU A 186 8.60 2.49 -0.02
N ALA A 187 8.70 2.50 1.31
CA ALA A 187 9.05 1.32 2.09
C ALA A 187 8.01 0.19 1.92
N ASP A 188 6.72 0.52 1.94
CA ASP A 188 5.64 -0.45 1.70
C ASP A 188 5.73 -1.07 0.29
N ALA A 189 6.07 -0.27 -0.73
CA ALA A 189 6.30 -0.77 -2.08
C ALA A 189 7.50 -1.73 -2.13
N ALA A 190 8.61 -1.40 -1.47
CA ALA A 190 9.79 -2.26 -1.40
C ALA A 190 9.49 -3.58 -0.68
N VAL A 191 8.84 -3.52 0.48
CA VAL A 191 8.48 -4.71 1.27
C VAL A 191 7.48 -5.60 0.54
N LYS A 192 6.42 -5.04 -0.06
CA LYS A 192 5.42 -5.79 -0.85
C LYS A 192 6.02 -6.48 -2.07
N ASN A 193 7.07 -5.92 -2.63
CA ASN A 193 7.82 -6.51 -3.73
C ASN A 193 8.93 -7.46 -3.27
N GLY A 194 8.98 -7.83 -1.98
CA GLY A 194 9.95 -8.80 -1.44
C GLY A 194 11.39 -8.29 -1.45
N LEU A 195 11.61 -6.99 -1.29
CA LEU A 195 12.94 -6.36 -1.33
C LEU A 195 13.50 -6.06 0.07
N TYR A 196 12.86 -6.57 1.13
CA TYR A 196 13.30 -6.28 2.50
C TYR A 196 14.70 -6.86 2.79
N ASP A 197 14.95 -8.12 2.39
CA ASP A 197 16.27 -8.75 2.56
C ASP A 197 17.34 -8.03 1.74
N TRP A 198 17.00 -7.59 0.53
CA TRP A 198 17.89 -6.78 -0.30
C TRP A 198 18.27 -5.45 0.40
N LEU A 199 17.31 -4.81 1.08
CA LEU A 199 17.57 -3.60 1.87
C LEU A 199 18.54 -3.88 3.02
N ILE A 200 18.39 -4.99 3.74
CA ILE A 200 19.29 -5.40 4.80
C ILE A 200 20.72 -5.58 4.26
N GLU A 201 20.86 -6.31 3.16
CA GLU A 201 22.17 -6.57 2.52
C GLU A 201 22.87 -5.29 2.07
N ARG A 202 22.13 -4.29 1.62
CA ARG A 202 22.67 -2.99 1.15
C ARG A 202 22.94 -1.99 2.25
N SER A 203 22.41 -2.22 3.45
CA SER A 203 22.55 -1.32 4.60
C SER A 203 23.68 -1.72 5.56
N GLY A 204 24.27 -2.93 5.37
CA GLY A 204 25.30 -3.54 6.24
C GLY A 204 26.74 -3.22 5.87
#